data_f2c49040e029e47347542061e677e585
#
_entry.id   f2c49040e029e47347542061e677e585
#
_cell.length_a   1.000
_cell.length_b   1.000
_cell.length_c   1.000
_cell.angle_alpha   90.00
_cell.angle_beta   90.00
_cell.angle_gamma   90.00
#
_symmetry.space_group_name_H-M   'P 1'
#
loop_
_entity.id
_entity.type
_entity.pdbx_description
1 polymer ?
#
loop_
_entity_poly.entity_id
_entity_poly.type
_entity_poly.pdbx_seq_one_letter_code
_entity_poly.pdbx_strand_id
1 'polypeptide(L)'
;MHALVVRVTIHNVDRTRELLDSQVVPGASGAPGFKTGYWTWSTGGGEKNGLSMIIFDSEENARAVGDRIRAIAADTPDDVTLDGVEVREVVASA
;
A
#
# COMPACT_ATOMS: atom_id res chain seq x y z
N MET A 1 16.90 -5.77 1.46
CA MET A 1 15.59 -5.13 1.68
C MET A 1 14.77 -5.14 0.40
N HIS A 2 13.49 -5.23 0.55
CA HIS A 2 12.55 -5.26 -0.58
C HIS A 2 11.45 -4.22 -0.38
N ALA A 3 11.04 -3.60 -1.47
CA ALA A 3 9.97 -2.63 -1.48
C ALA A 3 8.68 -3.27 -2.03
N LEU A 4 7.60 -3.11 -1.30
CA LEU A 4 6.26 -3.38 -1.79
C LEU A 4 5.72 -2.09 -2.39
N VAL A 5 5.44 -2.10 -3.68
CA VAL A 5 4.91 -0.95 -4.40
C VAL A 5 3.46 -1.23 -4.77
N VAL A 6 2.57 -0.37 -4.33
CA VAL A 6 1.12 -0.52 -4.53
C VAL A 6 0.59 0.69 -5.29
N ARG A 7 -0.17 0.44 -6.35
CA ARG A 7 -0.84 1.48 -7.13
C ARG A 7 -2.34 1.26 -7.06
N VAL A 8 -3.07 2.32 -6.74
CA VAL A 8 -4.53 2.28 -6.63
C VAL A 8 -5.16 3.50 -7.29
N THR A 9 -6.43 3.34 -7.69
CA THR A 9 -7.31 4.45 -8.05
C THR A 9 -8.30 4.64 -6.90
N ILE A 10 -8.41 5.86 -6.40
CA ILE A 10 -9.22 6.18 -5.22
C ILE A 10 -10.53 6.79 -5.67
N HIS A 11 -11.64 6.12 -5.34
CA HIS A 11 -12.99 6.56 -5.68
C HIS A 11 -13.64 7.36 -4.54
N ASN A 12 -13.29 7.05 -3.30
CA ASN A 12 -13.81 7.72 -2.11
C ASN A 12 -12.63 8.05 -1.19
N VAL A 13 -12.26 9.33 -1.15
CA VAL A 13 -11.08 9.80 -0.40
C VAL A 13 -11.26 9.58 1.10
N ASP A 14 -12.41 9.93 1.66
CA ASP A 14 -12.64 9.82 3.10
C ASP A 14 -12.62 8.37 3.57
N ARG A 15 -13.26 7.45 2.83
CA ARG A 15 -13.25 6.02 3.15
C ARG A 15 -11.86 5.43 2.99
N THR A 16 -11.12 5.85 1.98
CA THR A 16 -9.75 5.37 1.76
C THR A 16 -8.84 5.82 2.90
N ARG A 17 -8.97 7.05 3.36
CA ARG A 17 -8.21 7.52 4.53
C ARG A 17 -8.53 6.68 5.77
N GLU A 18 -9.81 6.37 5.98
CA GLU A 18 -10.25 5.54 7.09
C GLU A 18 -9.67 4.13 6.99
N LEU A 19 -9.65 3.54 5.79
CA LEU A 19 -9.04 2.23 5.55
C LEU A 19 -7.52 2.25 5.82
N LEU A 20 -6.84 3.31 5.40
CA LEU A 20 -5.41 3.48 5.66
C LEU A 20 -5.15 3.51 7.17
N ASP A 21 -5.88 4.34 7.89
CA ASP A 21 -5.65 4.56 9.32
C ASP A 21 -6.04 3.36 10.18
N SER A 22 -7.11 2.63 9.80
CA SER A 22 -7.65 1.54 10.61
C SER A 22 -7.13 0.15 10.24
N GLN A 23 -6.75 -0.08 8.99
CA GLN A 23 -6.39 -1.41 8.51
C GLN A 23 -5.02 -1.48 7.83
N VAL A 24 -4.78 -0.62 6.85
CA VAL A 24 -3.61 -0.76 5.99
C VAL A 24 -2.32 -0.41 6.72
N VAL A 25 -2.24 0.78 7.31
CA VAL A 25 -1.03 1.24 8.01
C VAL A 25 -0.73 0.38 9.24
N PRO A 26 -1.71 0.12 10.14
CA PRO A 26 -1.46 -0.77 11.28
C PRO A 26 -1.08 -2.20 10.85
N GLY A 27 -1.73 -2.72 9.81
CA GLY A 27 -1.43 -4.06 9.30
C GLY A 27 -0.02 -4.18 8.75
N ALA A 28 0.42 -3.19 7.99
CA ALA A 28 1.77 -3.17 7.43
C ALA A 28 2.83 -2.93 8.50
N SER A 29 2.64 -1.93 9.36
CA SER A 29 3.62 -1.57 10.39
C SER A 29 3.77 -2.63 11.47
N GLY A 30 2.74 -3.44 11.70
CA GLY A 30 2.79 -4.56 12.64
C GLY A 30 3.26 -5.86 12.02
N ALA A 31 3.52 -5.90 10.72
CA ALA A 31 3.91 -7.12 10.02
C ALA A 31 5.40 -7.45 10.25
N PRO A 32 5.77 -8.75 10.19
CA PRO A 32 7.17 -9.14 10.29
C PRO A 32 8.03 -8.45 9.23
N GLY A 33 9.19 -7.96 9.65
CA GLY A 33 10.18 -7.38 8.77
C GLY A 33 9.92 -5.96 8.29
N PHE A 34 8.85 -5.31 8.74
CA PHE A 34 8.55 -3.93 8.38
C PHE A 34 9.68 -2.98 8.81
N LYS A 35 10.09 -2.08 7.90
CA LYS A 35 11.12 -1.07 8.16
C LYS A 35 10.54 0.35 8.15
N THR A 36 9.91 0.73 7.05
CA THR A 36 9.29 2.05 6.88
C THR A 36 8.28 1.98 5.75
N GLY A 37 7.41 2.97 5.64
CA GLY A 37 6.46 3.04 4.55
C GLY A 37 5.92 4.43 4.35
N TYR A 38 5.52 4.70 3.09
CA TYR A 38 4.88 5.93 2.70
C TYR A 38 3.67 5.60 1.85
N TRP A 39 2.54 6.14 2.22
CA TRP A 39 1.28 6.02 1.50
C TRP A 39 0.93 7.40 0.96
N THR A 40 0.89 7.51 -0.36
CA THR A 40 0.70 8.80 -1.01
C THR A 40 -0.51 8.76 -1.93
N TRP A 41 -1.04 9.90 -2.25
CA TRP A 41 -1.96 10.06 -3.36
C TRP A 41 -1.66 11.35 -4.12
N SER A 42 -2.15 11.42 -5.36
CA SER A 42 -1.93 12.58 -6.22
C SER A 42 -2.51 13.85 -5.59
N THR A 43 -1.82 14.96 -5.80
CA THR A 43 -2.33 16.28 -5.45
C THR A 43 -3.24 16.80 -6.57
N GLY A 44 -4.02 17.81 -6.29
CA GLY A 44 -4.94 18.38 -7.26
C GLY A 44 -6.35 17.82 -7.14
N GLY A 45 -7.24 18.31 -7.98
CA GLY A 45 -8.65 17.94 -7.98
C GLY A 45 -8.94 16.73 -8.84
N GLY A 46 -10.17 16.23 -8.76
CA GLY A 46 -10.61 15.07 -9.53
C GLY A 46 -10.26 13.75 -8.87
N GLU A 47 -10.30 12.68 -9.67
CA GLU A 47 -9.98 11.34 -9.20
C GLU A 47 -8.53 11.26 -8.77
N LYS A 48 -8.28 10.62 -7.63
CA LYS A 48 -6.93 10.50 -7.07
C LYS A 48 -6.33 9.14 -7.37
N ASN A 49 -5.01 9.16 -7.62
CA ASN A 49 -4.21 7.96 -7.76
C ASN A 49 -3.33 7.82 -6.52
N GLY A 50 -3.34 6.64 -5.91
CA GLY A 50 -2.49 6.33 -4.79
C GLY A 50 -1.25 5.57 -5.23
N LEU A 51 -0.12 5.91 -4.62
CA LEU A 51 1.14 5.21 -4.78
C LEU A 51 1.74 5.01 -3.40
N SER A 52 1.96 3.77 -3.02
CA SER A 52 2.56 3.43 -1.73
C SER A 52 3.87 2.69 -1.94
N MET A 53 4.83 2.97 -1.09
CA MET A 53 6.10 2.25 -1.05
C MET A 53 6.38 1.85 0.39
N ILE A 54 6.43 0.55 0.64
CA ILE A 54 6.57 -0.02 1.97
C ILE A 54 7.80 -0.93 1.96
N ILE A 55 8.73 -0.70 2.87
CA ILE A 55 10.02 -1.39 2.89
C ILE A 55 10.01 -2.48 3.95
N PHE A 56 10.43 -3.67 3.53
CA PHE A 56 10.56 -4.86 4.37
C PHE A 56 11.97 -5.42 4.29
N ASP A 57 12.34 -6.24 5.28
CA ASP A 57 13.65 -6.89 5.34
C ASP A 57 13.80 -8.02 4.31
N SER A 58 12.69 -8.60 3.83
CA SER A 58 12.72 -9.71 2.88
C SER A 58 11.60 -9.63 1.85
N GLU A 59 11.81 -10.28 0.71
CA GLU A 59 10.80 -10.42 -0.33
C GLU A 59 9.56 -11.14 0.17
N GLU A 60 9.75 -12.20 0.94
CA GLU A 60 8.65 -13.00 1.50
C GLU A 60 7.73 -12.16 2.37
N ASN A 61 8.30 -11.36 3.28
CA ASN A 61 7.54 -10.49 4.15
C ASN A 61 6.79 -9.40 3.36
N ALA A 62 7.42 -8.84 2.33
CA ALA A 62 6.77 -7.88 1.44
C ALA A 62 5.57 -8.50 0.72
N ARG A 63 5.72 -9.72 0.17
CA ARG A 63 4.64 -10.42 -0.53
C ARG A 63 3.46 -10.72 0.38
N ALA A 64 3.72 -11.11 1.63
CA ALA A 64 2.66 -11.41 2.59
C ALA A 64 1.76 -10.19 2.84
N VAL A 65 2.34 -9.01 2.95
CA VAL A 65 1.57 -7.77 3.11
C VAL A 65 0.86 -7.40 1.81
N GLY A 66 1.49 -7.62 0.66
CA GLY A 66 0.86 -7.42 -0.65
C GLY A 66 -0.42 -8.25 -0.80
N ASP A 67 -0.41 -9.50 -0.35
CA ASP A 67 -1.60 -10.37 -0.39
C ASP A 67 -2.73 -9.83 0.50
N ARG A 68 -2.40 -9.29 1.66
CA ARG A 68 -3.39 -8.64 2.54
C ARG A 68 -4.00 -7.41 1.88
N ILE A 69 -3.20 -6.61 1.23
CA ILE A 69 -3.68 -5.40 0.54
C ILE A 69 -4.61 -5.78 -0.60
N ARG A 70 -4.31 -6.85 -1.34
CA ARG A 70 -5.21 -7.38 -2.38
C ARG A 70 -6.56 -7.76 -1.79
N ALA A 71 -6.57 -8.42 -0.63
CA ALA A 71 -7.80 -8.84 0.03
C ALA A 71 -8.62 -7.63 0.50
N ILE A 72 -7.99 -6.62 1.09
CA ILE A 72 -8.66 -5.40 1.51
C ILE A 72 -9.30 -4.68 0.33
N ALA A 73 -8.56 -4.52 -0.76
CA ALA A 73 -9.07 -3.87 -1.98
C ALA A 73 -10.24 -4.64 -2.59
N ALA A 74 -10.18 -5.97 -2.57
CA ALA A 74 -11.27 -6.82 -3.08
C ALA A 74 -12.56 -6.66 -2.27
N ASP A 75 -12.44 -6.36 -0.98
CA ASP A 75 -13.59 -6.17 -0.08
C ASP A 75 -14.18 -4.74 -0.15
N THR A 76 -13.49 -3.81 -0.80
CA THR A 76 -13.88 -2.39 -0.84
C THR A 76 -13.86 -1.81 -2.25
N PRO A 77 -14.52 -2.47 -3.25
CA PRO A 77 -14.40 -2.05 -4.65
C PRO A 77 -15.01 -0.68 -4.95
N ASP A 78 -15.95 -0.22 -4.12
CA ASP A 78 -16.57 1.10 -4.31
C ASP A 78 -15.68 2.24 -3.81
N ASP A 79 -14.70 1.94 -2.98
CA ASP A 79 -13.82 2.93 -2.35
C ASP A 79 -12.49 3.05 -3.08
N VAL A 80 -11.94 1.91 -3.52
CA VAL A 80 -10.61 1.85 -4.12
C VAL A 80 -10.52 0.72 -5.13
N THR A 81 -9.79 0.96 -6.23
CA THR A 81 -9.44 -0.07 -7.21
C THR A 81 -7.94 -0.31 -7.15
N LEU A 82 -7.55 -1.56 -6.98
CA LEU A 82 -6.14 -1.94 -6.99
C LEU A 82 -5.65 -2.05 -8.44
N ASP A 83 -4.73 -1.18 -8.83
CA ASP A 83 -4.18 -1.14 -10.18
C ASP A 83 -2.92 -1.98 -10.34
N GLY A 84 -2.15 -2.15 -9.28
CA GLY A 84 -0.95 -2.98 -9.32
C GLY A 84 -0.31 -3.18 -7.96
N VAL A 85 0.29 -4.34 -7.79
CA VAL A 85 1.12 -4.69 -6.63
C VAL A 85 2.36 -5.37 -7.16
N GLU A 86 3.53 -4.87 -6.77
CA GLU A 86 4.78 -5.51 -7.14
C GLU A 86 5.78 -5.44 -5.99
N VAL A 87 6.71 -6.39 -5.96
CA VAL A 87 7.81 -6.40 -5.01
C VAL A 87 9.10 -6.15 -5.78
N ARG A 88 9.91 -5.24 -5.29
CA ARG A 88 11.17 -4.84 -5.93
C ARG A 88 12.30 -4.94 -4.92
N GLU A 89 13.50 -5.26 -5.41
CA GLU A 89 14.69 -5.23 -4.57
C GLU A 89 15.14 -3.78 -4.37
N VAL A 90 15.45 -3.41 -3.12
CA VAL A 90 16.04 -2.11 -2.81
C VAL A 90 17.53 -2.20 -3.06
N VAL A 91 18.04 -1.44 -4.01
CA VAL A 91 19.46 -1.51 -4.43
C VAL A 91 20.30 -0.35 -3.88
N ALA A 92 19.67 0.68 -3.36
CA ALA A 92 20.35 1.82 -2.74
C ALA A 92 19.38 2.59 -1.85
N SER A 93 19.92 3.24 -0.83
CA SER A 93 19.17 4.13 0.05
C SER A 93 20.10 5.20 0.60
N ALA A 94 19.51 6.28 1.08
CA ALA A 94 20.28 7.39 1.68
C ALA A 94 19.85 7.62 3.12
#